data_be5ea12d9de320d50842a3155ac59cdd
#
_entry.id   be5ea12d9de320d50842a3155ac59cdd
#
_cell.length_a   1.000
_cell.length_b   1.000
_cell.length_c   1.000
_cell.angle_alpha   90.00
_cell.angle_beta   90.00
_cell.angle_gamma   90.00
#
_symmetry.space_group_name_H-M   'P 1'
#
loop_
_entity.id
_entity.type
_entity.pdbx_description
1 polymer ?
#
loop_
_entity_poly.entity_id
_entity_poly.type
_entity_poly.pdbx_seq_one_letter_code
_entity_poly.pdbx_strand_id
1 'polypeptide(L)'
;WIARGDGTVYWYNHRWYEYTGTTLAIMRKDGWASVHHPDYLKPVIAKFRHCLETGKEWEDIIPLRAADATYRWFLSRAIPIRNKAGDGTHWFGTNTDITEQRDQAEHIKLLLNEVNHRSKNMLMKIRAIARRTQGATPDFLERFDHRLASLAVNQDILVRQRWREVPVAELVALQLKFLGEGQKHVAFDGPDAALNPRAAEAIGMALYELATNSLKYGALSVAEGKVAIAWEVDPQSGRFAISWRESGGPETQAPQRTGFGTTLILDVPRHALQAAVSLDYAADGVRWTLESDQALAGQDSSGQELAKDLPSA
;
A
#
# COMPACT_ATOMS: atom_id res chain seq x y z
N TRP A 1 10.75 28.04 17.96
CA TRP A 1 10.34 28.44 19.32
C TRP A 1 11.17 27.73 20.37
N ILE A 2 11.24 28.34 21.55
CA ILE A 2 11.95 27.77 22.67
C ILE A 2 11.05 27.80 23.89
N ALA A 3 10.96 26.66 24.60
CA ALA A 3 10.20 26.53 25.84
C ALA A 3 11.09 26.10 27.02
N ARG A 4 10.61 26.36 28.23
CA ARG A 4 11.17 25.83 29.46
C ARG A 4 10.76 24.36 29.64
N GLY A 5 11.32 23.68 30.64
CA GLY A 5 10.99 22.29 30.96
C GLY A 5 9.52 22.05 31.33
N ASP A 6 8.82 23.07 31.78
CA ASP A 6 7.37 23.05 32.08
C ASP A 6 6.48 23.24 30.84
N GLY A 7 7.07 23.42 29.64
CA GLY A 7 6.35 23.65 28.38
C GLY A 7 5.99 25.13 28.13
N THR A 8 6.37 26.05 29.02
CA THR A 8 6.12 27.48 28.83
C THR A 8 7.03 28.05 27.74
N VAL A 9 6.48 28.40 26.59
CA VAL A 9 7.23 28.99 25.48
C VAL A 9 7.57 30.44 25.83
N TYR A 10 8.85 30.78 25.80
CA TYR A 10 9.31 32.14 26.13
C TYR A 10 9.95 32.87 24.96
N TRP A 11 10.22 32.19 23.86
CA TRP A 11 10.80 32.77 22.66
C TRP A 11 10.18 32.18 21.39
N TYR A 12 9.89 33.05 20.44
CA TYR A 12 9.48 32.73 19.07
C TYR A 12 10.33 33.51 18.10
N ASN A 13 10.59 32.96 16.92
CA ASN A 13 11.27 33.67 15.86
C ASN A 13 10.34 34.71 15.18
N HIS A 14 10.92 35.59 14.37
CA HIS A 14 10.17 36.65 13.69
C HIS A 14 9.04 36.11 12.79
N ARG A 15 9.31 35.00 12.05
CA ARG A 15 8.32 34.35 11.18
C ARG A 15 7.06 33.88 11.90
N TRP A 16 7.16 33.52 13.17
CA TRP A 16 5.98 33.18 13.96
C TRP A 16 5.02 34.34 14.06
N TYR A 17 5.53 35.54 14.37
CA TYR A 17 4.70 36.75 14.53
C TYR A 17 4.14 37.23 13.19
N GLU A 18 4.91 37.17 12.13
CA GLU A 18 4.44 37.49 10.77
C GLU A 18 3.29 36.58 10.35
N TYR A 19 3.46 35.27 10.56
CA TYR A 19 2.45 34.29 10.17
C TYR A 19 1.18 34.40 11.01
N THR A 20 1.29 34.43 12.34
CA THR A 20 0.13 34.41 13.25
C THR A 20 -0.54 35.77 13.46
N GLY A 21 0.13 36.85 13.05
CA GLY A 21 -0.31 38.21 13.34
C GLY A 21 -0.30 38.58 14.83
N THR A 22 0.41 37.77 15.64
CA THR A 22 0.47 37.99 17.09
C THR A 22 1.69 38.82 17.49
N THR A 23 1.78 39.15 18.75
CA THR A 23 2.93 39.83 19.37
C THR A 23 3.42 39.07 20.58
N LEU A 24 4.65 39.38 21.02
CA LEU A 24 5.18 38.77 22.23
C LEU A 24 4.28 38.98 23.46
N ALA A 25 3.63 40.14 23.54
CA ALA A 25 2.68 40.46 24.63
C ALA A 25 1.44 39.56 24.61
N ILE A 26 0.88 39.33 23.42
CA ILE A 26 -0.25 38.40 23.22
C ILE A 26 0.18 36.97 23.55
N MET A 27 1.33 36.51 23.04
CA MET A 27 1.83 35.15 23.27
C MET A 27 2.17 34.89 24.75
N ARG A 28 2.60 35.91 25.50
CA ARG A 28 2.80 35.80 26.96
C ARG A 28 1.51 35.67 27.74
N LYS A 29 0.44 36.34 27.27
CA LYS A 29 -0.88 36.36 27.91
C LYS A 29 -1.69 35.10 27.57
N ASP A 30 -1.86 34.85 26.28
CA ASP A 30 -2.83 33.87 25.76
C ASP A 30 -2.16 32.53 25.39
N GLY A 31 -0.82 32.51 25.30
CA GLY A 31 -0.04 31.33 25.00
C GLY A 31 -0.17 30.83 23.56
N TRP A 32 0.57 29.78 23.24
CA TRP A 32 0.58 29.15 21.92
C TRP A 32 -0.76 28.47 21.58
N ALA A 33 -1.55 28.10 22.58
CA ALA A 33 -2.86 27.49 22.39
C ALA A 33 -3.85 28.39 21.64
N SER A 34 -3.69 29.72 21.73
CA SER A 34 -4.58 30.71 21.11
C SER A 34 -4.56 30.74 19.57
N VAL A 35 -3.51 30.19 18.97
CA VAL A 35 -3.35 30.09 17.51
C VAL A 35 -3.55 28.68 16.97
N HIS A 36 -3.93 27.72 17.82
CA HIS A 36 -4.28 26.36 17.39
C HIS A 36 -5.76 26.26 17.05
N HIS A 37 -6.09 25.34 16.13
CA HIS A 37 -7.47 25.03 15.83
C HIS A 37 -8.14 24.37 17.04
N PRO A 38 -9.33 24.81 17.49
CA PRO A 38 -9.98 24.32 18.71
C PRO A 38 -10.16 22.78 18.77
N ASP A 39 -10.53 22.17 17.63
CA ASP A 39 -10.79 20.73 17.55
C ASP A 39 -9.52 19.88 17.75
N TYR A 40 -8.34 20.44 17.45
CA TYR A 40 -7.06 19.75 17.57
C TYR A 40 -6.32 20.08 18.87
N LEU A 41 -6.74 21.08 19.60
CA LEU A 41 -6.00 21.61 20.75
C LEU A 41 -5.88 20.58 21.90
N LYS A 42 -6.98 19.89 22.25
CA LYS A 42 -6.97 18.93 23.38
C LYS A 42 -5.99 17.78 23.19
N PRO A 43 -6.01 17.05 22.05
CA PRO A 43 -5.04 15.98 21.81
C PRO A 43 -3.59 16.47 21.75
N VAL A 44 -3.35 17.64 21.16
CA VAL A 44 -2.01 18.27 21.09
C VAL A 44 -1.47 18.55 22.49
N ILE A 45 -2.26 19.19 23.37
CA ILE A 45 -1.87 19.46 24.75
C ILE A 45 -1.55 18.16 25.51
N ALA A 46 -2.39 17.12 25.37
CA ALA A 46 -2.19 15.85 26.07
C ALA A 46 -0.88 15.18 25.62
N LYS A 47 -0.63 15.14 24.31
CA LYS A 47 0.57 14.54 23.71
C LYS A 47 1.84 15.31 24.10
N PHE A 48 1.80 16.65 24.03
CA PHE A 48 2.94 17.48 24.41
C PHE A 48 3.28 17.34 25.91
N ARG A 49 2.25 17.34 26.79
CA ARG A 49 2.44 17.09 28.23
C ARG A 49 3.12 15.74 28.49
N HIS A 50 2.68 14.68 27.83
CA HIS A 50 3.31 13.37 27.94
C HIS A 50 4.80 13.40 27.53
N CYS A 51 5.15 14.15 26.48
CA CYS A 51 6.53 14.32 26.06
C CYS A 51 7.36 15.11 27.09
N LEU A 52 6.77 16.16 27.70
CA LEU A 52 7.41 16.92 28.78
C LEU A 52 7.74 16.02 29.99
N GLU A 53 6.80 15.15 30.39
CA GLU A 53 6.96 14.23 31.54
C GLU A 53 7.97 13.12 31.26
N THR A 54 8.03 12.60 30.04
CA THR A 54 8.89 11.47 29.67
C THR A 54 10.24 11.88 29.09
N GLY A 55 10.41 13.15 28.72
CA GLY A 55 11.62 13.64 28.03
C GLY A 55 11.79 13.08 26.62
N LYS A 56 10.73 12.54 26.00
CA LYS A 56 10.74 12.04 24.61
C LYS A 56 10.51 13.19 23.64
N GLU A 57 11.08 13.08 22.45
CA GLU A 57 10.82 14.01 21.36
C GLU A 57 9.32 14.11 21.06
N TRP A 58 8.89 15.30 20.67
CA TRP A 58 7.52 15.58 20.26
C TRP A 58 7.46 15.85 18.77
N GLU A 59 6.50 15.22 18.11
CA GLU A 59 6.17 15.47 16.72
C GLU A 59 4.66 15.38 16.55
N ASP A 60 4.07 16.37 15.87
CA ASP A 60 2.64 16.36 15.55
C ASP A 60 2.35 17.20 14.30
N ILE A 61 1.23 16.89 13.63
CA ILE A 61 0.72 17.67 12.50
C ILE A 61 -0.50 18.44 12.97
N ILE A 62 -0.37 19.76 12.99
CA ILE A 62 -1.33 20.65 13.64
C ILE A 62 -1.74 21.80 12.71
N PRO A 63 -3.03 22.19 12.70
CA PRO A 63 -3.46 23.38 12.01
C PRO A 63 -3.22 24.60 12.90
N LEU A 64 -2.43 25.56 12.39
CA LEU A 64 -2.15 26.84 13.02
C LEU A 64 -2.87 27.97 12.27
N ARG A 65 -3.41 28.91 13.02
CA ARG A 65 -4.14 30.05 12.51
C ARG A 65 -3.19 31.15 12.06
N ALA A 66 -3.36 31.58 10.81
CA ALA A 66 -2.67 32.70 10.23
C ALA A 66 -3.30 34.05 10.67
N ALA A 67 -2.62 35.18 10.35
CA ALA A 67 -3.06 36.51 10.63
C ALA A 67 -4.41 36.89 9.98
N ASP A 68 -4.71 36.28 8.82
CA ASP A 68 -5.97 36.43 8.08
C ASP A 68 -7.09 35.50 8.57
N ALA A 69 -6.89 34.84 9.71
CA ALA A 69 -7.78 33.85 10.31
C ALA A 69 -7.93 32.54 9.53
N THR A 70 -7.19 32.29 8.46
CA THR A 70 -7.11 30.99 7.79
C THR A 70 -6.25 30.02 8.58
N TYR A 71 -6.45 28.71 8.36
CA TYR A 71 -5.65 27.68 8.99
C TYR A 71 -4.76 27.00 7.96
N ARG A 72 -3.47 26.84 8.29
CA ARG A 72 -2.51 26.08 7.51
C ARG A 72 -1.94 24.93 8.32
N TRP A 73 -1.55 23.85 7.66
CA TRP A 73 -1.03 22.67 8.32
C TRP A 73 0.47 22.78 8.56
N PHE A 74 0.86 22.57 9.80
CA PHE A 74 2.26 22.57 10.20
C PHE A 74 2.69 21.23 10.77
N LEU A 75 3.84 20.74 10.33
CA LEU A 75 4.58 19.69 11.01
C LEU A 75 5.36 20.39 12.13
N SER A 76 4.98 20.13 13.37
CA SER A 76 5.62 20.67 14.54
C SER A 76 6.47 19.59 15.20
N ARG A 77 7.73 19.90 15.44
CA ARG A 77 8.70 19.01 16.09
C ARG A 77 9.35 19.71 17.23
N ALA A 78 9.64 19.00 18.33
CA ALA A 78 10.41 19.54 19.45
C ALA A 78 11.28 18.48 20.09
N ILE A 79 12.48 18.90 20.46
CA ILE A 79 13.46 18.08 21.17
C ILE A 79 13.81 18.71 22.52
N PRO A 80 13.99 17.89 23.57
CA PRO A 80 14.48 18.38 24.85
C PRO A 80 16.00 18.56 24.83
N ILE A 81 16.48 19.73 25.26
CA ILE A 81 17.90 20.02 25.44
C ILE A 81 18.18 20.18 26.92
N ARG A 82 19.06 19.37 27.47
CA ARG A 82 19.52 19.45 28.88
C ARG A 82 20.75 20.32 28.95
N ASN A 83 20.75 21.26 29.88
CA ASN A 83 21.94 22.06 30.17
C ASN A 83 23.03 21.17 30.79
N LYS A 84 24.32 21.40 30.45
CA LYS A 84 25.47 20.69 31.02
C LYS A 84 25.57 20.84 32.54
N ALA A 85 25.00 21.92 33.09
CA ALA A 85 24.97 22.18 34.54
C ALA A 85 23.87 21.40 35.30
N GLY A 86 22.96 20.69 34.59
CA GLY A 86 21.87 19.94 35.23
C GLY A 86 20.66 20.81 35.65
N ASP A 87 20.71 22.12 35.48
CA ASP A 87 19.76 23.08 36.05
C ASP A 87 18.46 23.27 35.24
N GLY A 88 18.15 22.37 34.33
CA GLY A 88 16.86 22.40 33.63
C GLY A 88 16.89 21.91 32.19
N THR A 89 15.74 21.44 31.76
CA THR A 89 15.49 21.06 30.39
C THR A 89 14.86 22.25 29.65
N HIS A 90 15.36 22.55 28.46
CA HIS A 90 14.71 23.45 27.52
C HIS A 90 14.19 22.65 26.34
N TRP A 91 13.13 23.13 25.70
CA TRP A 91 12.58 22.52 24.51
C TRP A 91 12.84 23.41 23.30
N PHE A 92 13.41 22.85 22.29
CA PHE A 92 13.62 23.48 21.00
C PHE A 92 12.62 22.92 19.99
N GLY A 93 11.80 23.77 19.40
CA GLY A 93 10.82 23.32 18.44
C GLY A 93 10.83 24.12 17.14
N THR A 94 10.40 23.43 16.08
CA THR A 94 10.18 23.99 14.75
C THR A 94 8.76 23.73 14.29
N ASN A 95 8.21 24.67 13.49
CA ASN A 95 6.95 24.50 12.79
C ASN A 95 7.23 24.67 11.30
N THR A 96 7.07 23.59 10.53
CA THR A 96 7.24 23.58 9.07
C THR A 96 5.88 23.57 8.41
N ASP A 97 5.57 24.57 7.60
CA ASP A 97 4.34 24.59 6.80
C ASP A 97 4.36 23.44 5.77
N ILE A 98 3.39 22.57 5.87
CA ILE A 98 3.21 21.39 4.99
C ILE A 98 1.89 21.44 4.22
N THR A 99 1.23 22.62 4.18
CA THR A 99 -0.09 22.76 3.56
C THR A 99 -0.05 22.36 2.10
N GLU A 100 0.88 22.96 1.35
CA GLU A 100 1.02 22.68 -0.08
C GLU A 100 1.32 21.19 -0.35
N GLN A 101 2.20 20.58 0.44
CA GLN A 101 2.52 19.15 0.31
C GLN A 101 1.29 18.26 0.58
N ARG A 102 0.47 18.63 1.57
CA ARG A 102 -0.78 17.91 1.87
C ARG A 102 -1.81 18.07 0.75
N ASP A 103 -1.99 19.30 0.27
CA ASP A 103 -2.95 19.60 -0.80
C ASP A 103 -2.56 18.87 -2.09
N GLN A 104 -1.27 18.86 -2.43
CA GLN A 104 -0.75 18.09 -3.57
C GLN A 104 -0.97 16.58 -3.39
N ALA A 105 -0.69 16.03 -2.20
CA ALA A 105 -0.90 14.62 -1.91
C ALA A 105 -2.38 14.23 -2.00
N GLU A 106 -3.28 15.09 -1.52
CA GLU A 106 -4.72 14.85 -1.61
C GLU A 106 -5.23 14.97 -3.04
N HIS A 107 -4.73 15.95 -3.80
CA HIS A 107 -5.05 16.10 -5.23
C HIS A 107 -4.61 14.87 -6.04
N ILE A 108 -3.38 14.38 -5.82
CA ILE A 108 -2.89 13.14 -6.45
C ILE A 108 -3.82 11.96 -6.12
N LYS A 109 -4.25 11.84 -4.86
CA LYS A 109 -5.18 10.79 -4.44
C LYS A 109 -6.51 10.87 -5.20
N LEU A 110 -7.05 12.07 -5.37
CA LEU A 110 -8.28 12.27 -6.15
C LEU A 110 -8.10 11.88 -7.62
N LEU A 111 -6.98 12.28 -8.24
CA LEU A 111 -6.65 11.92 -9.62
C LEU A 111 -6.52 10.40 -9.80
N LEU A 112 -5.84 9.72 -8.89
CA LEU A 112 -5.70 8.25 -8.93
C LEU A 112 -7.06 7.56 -8.81
N ASN A 113 -7.95 8.04 -7.96
CA ASN A 113 -9.32 7.52 -7.84
C ASN A 113 -10.11 7.71 -9.14
N GLU A 114 -9.98 8.88 -9.79
CA GLU A 114 -10.63 9.15 -11.08
C GLU A 114 -10.11 8.23 -12.19
N VAL A 115 -8.78 8.04 -12.27
CA VAL A 115 -8.16 7.09 -13.22
C VAL A 115 -8.71 5.68 -13.03
N ASN A 116 -8.82 5.23 -11.77
CA ASN A 116 -9.37 3.93 -11.44
C ASN A 116 -10.83 3.79 -11.88
N HIS A 117 -11.65 4.80 -11.61
CA HIS A 117 -13.04 4.84 -12.05
C HIS A 117 -13.17 4.76 -13.58
N ARG A 118 -12.33 5.51 -14.31
CA ARG A 118 -12.30 5.47 -15.77
C ARG A 118 -11.86 4.12 -16.32
N SER A 119 -10.84 3.50 -15.71
CA SER A 119 -10.38 2.16 -16.07
C SER A 119 -11.49 1.13 -15.88
N LYS A 120 -12.21 1.12 -14.76
CA LYS A 120 -13.34 0.23 -14.51
C LYS A 120 -14.45 0.43 -15.55
N ASN A 121 -14.77 1.69 -15.88
CA ASN A 121 -15.76 2.01 -16.92
C ASN A 121 -15.32 1.51 -18.29
N MET A 122 -14.02 1.58 -18.61
CA MET A 122 -13.47 1.02 -19.85
C MET A 122 -13.62 -0.50 -19.90
N LEU A 123 -13.27 -1.21 -18.80
CA LEU A 123 -13.45 -2.67 -18.70
C LEU A 123 -14.92 -3.08 -18.91
N MET A 124 -15.87 -2.34 -18.33
CA MET A 124 -17.32 -2.58 -18.56
C MET A 124 -17.72 -2.38 -20.01
N LYS A 125 -17.19 -1.35 -20.70
CA LYS A 125 -17.45 -1.13 -22.13
C LYS A 125 -16.86 -2.25 -22.97
N ILE A 126 -15.64 -2.69 -22.70
CA ILE A 126 -14.99 -3.81 -23.40
C ILE A 126 -15.81 -5.10 -23.23
N ARG A 127 -16.29 -5.36 -22.00
CA ARG A 127 -17.21 -6.48 -21.72
C ARG A 127 -18.49 -6.41 -22.56
N ALA A 128 -19.11 -5.25 -22.66
CA ALA A 128 -20.32 -5.05 -23.44
C ALA A 128 -20.07 -5.26 -24.95
N ILE A 129 -18.93 -4.83 -25.47
CA ILE A 129 -18.52 -5.05 -26.86
C ILE A 129 -18.33 -6.56 -27.12
N ALA A 130 -17.56 -7.26 -26.23
CA ALA A 130 -17.34 -8.70 -26.38
C ALA A 130 -18.66 -9.48 -26.46
N ARG A 131 -19.64 -9.14 -25.61
CA ARG A 131 -20.97 -9.79 -25.59
C ARG A 131 -21.82 -9.53 -26.84
N ARG A 132 -21.55 -8.43 -27.54
CA ARG A 132 -22.25 -8.07 -28.79
C ARG A 132 -21.54 -8.54 -30.06
N THR A 133 -20.30 -9.06 -29.92
CA THR A 133 -19.51 -9.52 -31.06
C THR A 133 -20.10 -10.83 -31.62
N GLN A 134 -20.42 -10.85 -32.89
CA GLN A 134 -20.88 -12.06 -33.57
C GLN A 134 -19.82 -13.16 -33.51
N GLY A 135 -20.23 -14.38 -33.19
CA GLY A 135 -19.32 -15.53 -33.04
C GLY A 135 -18.73 -15.70 -31.66
N ALA A 136 -19.04 -14.81 -30.70
CA ALA A 136 -18.66 -15.03 -29.31
C ALA A 136 -19.46 -16.20 -28.70
N THR A 137 -18.79 -17.27 -28.36
CA THR A 137 -19.41 -18.42 -27.69
C THR A 137 -19.66 -18.15 -26.22
N PRO A 138 -20.65 -18.82 -25.57
CA PRO A 138 -20.84 -18.68 -24.12
C PRO A 138 -19.59 -18.95 -23.30
N ASP A 139 -18.83 -19.96 -23.66
CA ASP A 139 -17.55 -20.33 -23.01
C ASP A 139 -16.47 -19.23 -23.21
N PHE A 140 -16.39 -18.59 -24.37
CA PHE A 140 -15.51 -17.44 -24.59
C PHE A 140 -15.92 -16.27 -23.69
N LEU A 141 -17.22 -15.94 -23.62
CA LEU A 141 -17.73 -14.83 -22.82
C LEU A 141 -17.48 -15.06 -21.33
N GLU A 142 -17.71 -16.28 -20.85
CA GLU A 142 -17.43 -16.63 -19.45
C GLU A 142 -15.95 -16.44 -19.09
N ARG A 143 -15.05 -16.99 -19.90
CA ARG A 143 -13.60 -16.82 -19.72
C ARG A 143 -13.16 -15.37 -19.81
N PHE A 144 -13.74 -14.60 -20.74
CA PHE A 144 -13.46 -13.19 -20.90
C PHE A 144 -13.92 -12.36 -19.70
N ASP A 145 -15.12 -12.63 -19.19
CA ASP A 145 -15.68 -11.97 -17.99
C ASP A 145 -14.81 -12.24 -16.75
N HIS A 146 -14.35 -13.47 -16.56
CA HIS A 146 -13.45 -13.83 -15.46
C HIS A 146 -12.12 -13.05 -15.51
N ARG A 147 -11.54 -12.87 -16.69
CA ARG A 147 -10.31 -12.09 -16.89
C ARG A 147 -10.47 -10.61 -16.60
N LEU A 148 -11.57 -10.03 -17.06
CA LEU A 148 -11.88 -8.64 -16.75
C LEU A 148 -12.10 -8.43 -15.24
N ALA A 149 -12.69 -9.39 -14.55
CA ALA A 149 -12.88 -9.35 -13.11
C ALA A 149 -11.53 -9.37 -12.37
N SER A 150 -10.60 -10.25 -12.76
CA SER A 150 -9.25 -10.30 -12.20
C SER A 150 -8.49 -8.97 -12.35
N LEU A 151 -8.54 -8.38 -13.56
CA LEU A 151 -7.95 -7.05 -13.81
C LEU A 151 -8.56 -5.96 -12.94
N ALA A 152 -9.88 -5.97 -12.76
CA ALA A 152 -10.56 -4.97 -11.93
C ALA A 152 -10.16 -5.09 -10.44
N VAL A 153 -10.02 -6.31 -9.91
CA VAL A 153 -9.57 -6.56 -8.52
C VAL A 153 -8.14 -6.07 -8.33
N ASN A 154 -7.24 -6.38 -9.26
CA ASN A 154 -5.85 -5.92 -9.20
C ASN A 154 -5.73 -4.39 -9.20
N GLN A 155 -6.51 -3.70 -10.05
CA GLN A 155 -6.53 -2.23 -10.06
C GLN A 155 -7.01 -1.64 -8.73
N ASP A 156 -8.00 -2.24 -8.08
CA ASP A 156 -8.48 -1.79 -6.78
C ASP A 156 -7.41 -1.88 -5.68
N ILE A 157 -6.64 -2.96 -5.67
CA ILE A 157 -5.55 -3.15 -4.72
C ILE A 157 -4.49 -2.07 -4.91
N LEU A 158 -4.03 -1.87 -6.15
CA LEU A 158 -2.99 -0.90 -6.47
C LEU A 158 -3.38 0.52 -6.09
N VAL A 159 -4.64 0.91 -6.33
CA VAL A 159 -5.14 2.24 -5.95
C VAL A 159 -5.23 2.40 -4.44
N ARG A 160 -5.73 1.40 -3.70
CA ARG A 160 -5.79 1.42 -2.23
C ARG A 160 -4.41 1.58 -1.61
N GLN A 161 -3.42 0.89 -2.13
CA GLN A 161 -2.03 0.94 -1.70
C GLN A 161 -1.24 2.10 -2.32
N ARG A 162 -1.92 3.06 -2.98
CA ARG A 162 -1.30 4.25 -3.59
C ARG A 162 -0.16 3.91 -4.57
N TRP A 163 -0.26 2.77 -5.29
CA TRP A 163 0.75 2.29 -6.24
C TRP A 163 2.15 2.11 -5.63
N ARG A 164 2.25 1.84 -4.33
CA ARG A 164 3.56 1.68 -3.68
C ARG A 164 3.87 0.22 -3.38
N GLU A 165 3.23 -0.32 -2.36
CA GLU A 165 3.55 -1.63 -1.82
C GLU A 165 2.27 -2.38 -1.50
N VAL A 166 2.22 -3.67 -1.84
CA VAL A 166 1.05 -4.52 -1.61
C VAL A 166 1.45 -5.66 -0.69
N PRO A 167 0.94 -5.73 0.56
CA PRO A 167 1.18 -6.87 1.44
C PRO A 167 0.70 -8.17 0.78
N VAL A 168 1.55 -9.22 0.80
CA VAL A 168 1.25 -10.51 0.16
C VAL A 168 -0.04 -11.10 0.72
N ALA A 169 -0.21 -11.08 2.04
CA ALA A 169 -1.41 -11.61 2.69
C ALA A 169 -2.70 -10.88 2.24
N GLU A 170 -2.63 -9.55 2.04
CA GLU A 170 -3.77 -8.77 1.56
C GLU A 170 -4.10 -9.10 0.09
N LEU A 171 -3.06 -9.24 -0.76
CA LEU A 171 -3.23 -9.65 -2.15
C LEU A 171 -3.93 -11.02 -2.23
N VAL A 172 -3.41 -12.01 -1.52
CA VAL A 172 -3.98 -13.37 -1.48
C VAL A 172 -5.43 -13.33 -1.02
N ALA A 173 -5.73 -12.68 0.12
CA ALA A 173 -7.08 -12.59 0.65
C ALA A 173 -8.07 -11.94 -0.33
N LEU A 174 -7.66 -10.88 -1.02
CA LEU A 174 -8.50 -10.17 -1.99
C LEU A 174 -8.75 -10.98 -3.25
N GLN A 175 -7.71 -11.68 -3.78
CA GLN A 175 -7.86 -12.53 -4.97
C GLN A 175 -8.77 -13.74 -4.72
N LEU A 176 -8.85 -14.21 -3.48
CA LEU A 176 -9.68 -15.36 -3.10
C LEU A 176 -11.09 -14.97 -2.63
N LYS A 177 -11.38 -13.69 -2.48
CA LYS A 177 -12.66 -13.21 -1.92
C LYS A 177 -13.89 -13.71 -2.69
N PHE A 178 -13.78 -13.92 -3.99
CA PHE A 178 -14.88 -14.41 -4.83
C PHE A 178 -15.29 -15.86 -4.53
N LEU A 179 -14.42 -16.65 -3.86
CA LEU A 179 -14.71 -18.03 -3.46
C LEU A 179 -15.83 -18.12 -2.40
N GLY A 180 -16.15 -17.03 -1.69
CA GLY A 180 -17.18 -17.03 -0.66
C GLY A 180 -16.93 -18.09 0.41
N GLU A 181 -17.88 -19.02 0.60
CA GLU A 181 -17.75 -20.15 1.53
C GLU A 181 -16.59 -21.11 1.20
N GLY A 182 -16.14 -21.15 -0.05
CA GLY A 182 -14.98 -21.96 -0.48
C GLY A 182 -13.67 -21.52 0.15
N GLN A 183 -13.57 -20.29 0.66
CA GLN A 183 -12.36 -19.79 1.34
C GLN A 183 -11.95 -20.66 2.55
N LYS A 184 -12.88 -21.30 3.22
CA LYS A 184 -12.59 -22.19 4.36
C LYS A 184 -11.72 -23.42 3.99
N HIS A 185 -11.64 -23.74 2.70
CA HIS A 185 -10.80 -24.79 2.15
C HIS A 185 -9.42 -24.31 1.69
N VAL A 186 -9.16 -22.99 1.82
CA VAL A 186 -7.88 -22.39 1.45
C VAL A 186 -7.16 -21.90 2.69
N ALA A 187 -5.97 -22.45 2.94
CA ALA A 187 -5.05 -21.95 3.95
C ALA A 187 -3.93 -21.16 3.27
N PHE A 188 -3.51 -20.06 3.87
CA PHE A 188 -2.34 -19.33 3.40
C PHE A 188 -1.52 -18.81 4.57
N ASP A 189 -0.19 -18.85 4.41
CA ASP A 189 0.79 -18.45 5.43
C ASP A 189 2.10 -17.98 4.81
N GLY A 190 2.82 -17.13 5.53
CA GLY A 190 4.15 -16.65 5.18
C GLY A 190 4.56 -15.42 6.00
N PRO A 191 5.82 -14.99 5.92
CA PRO A 191 6.32 -13.82 6.63
C PRO A 191 5.67 -12.52 6.12
N ASP A 192 5.74 -11.47 6.94
CA ASP A 192 5.38 -10.12 6.52
C ASP A 192 6.28 -9.70 5.34
N ALA A 193 5.66 -9.56 4.17
CA ALA A 193 6.32 -9.17 2.95
C ALA A 193 5.41 -8.30 2.10
N ALA A 194 5.98 -7.35 1.37
CA ALA A 194 5.26 -6.46 0.48
C ALA A 194 5.82 -6.56 -0.94
N LEU A 195 4.93 -6.69 -1.91
CA LEU A 195 5.22 -6.75 -3.33
C LEU A 195 5.23 -5.35 -3.94
N ASN A 196 6.08 -5.13 -4.95
CA ASN A 196 5.93 -3.98 -5.80
C ASN A 196 4.66 -4.09 -6.67
N PRO A 197 4.15 -2.99 -7.26
CA PRO A 197 2.90 -2.99 -8.02
C PRO A 197 2.88 -3.98 -9.17
N ARG A 198 4.00 -4.15 -9.88
CA ARG A 198 4.13 -5.06 -11.02
C ARG A 198 4.04 -6.52 -10.59
N ALA A 199 4.66 -6.86 -9.47
CA ALA A 199 4.58 -8.18 -8.88
C ALA A 199 3.17 -8.49 -8.37
N ALA A 200 2.55 -7.54 -7.68
CA ALA A 200 1.18 -7.68 -7.19
C ALA A 200 0.18 -7.92 -8.33
N GLU A 201 0.33 -7.23 -9.47
CA GLU A 201 -0.50 -7.45 -10.66
C GLU A 201 -0.29 -8.85 -11.24
N ALA A 202 0.95 -9.25 -11.51
CA ALA A 202 1.28 -10.52 -12.15
C ALA A 202 0.90 -11.73 -11.27
N ILE A 203 1.27 -11.69 -9.98
CA ILE A 203 0.95 -12.75 -9.02
C ILE A 203 -0.56 -12.79 -8.74
N GLY A 204 -1.20 -11.64 -8.61
CA GLY A 204 -2.64 -11.56 -8.39
C GLY A 204 -3.45 -12.20 -9.53
N MET A 205 -3.08 -11.94 -10.79
CA MET A 205 -3.71 -12.61 -11.94
C MET A 205 -3.50 -14.13 -11.92
N ALA A 206 -2.30 -14.59 -11.61
CA ALA A 206 -2.00 -16.02 -11.50
C ALA A 206 -2.83 -16.69 -10.40
N LEU A 207 -2.88 -16.11 -9.20
CA LEU A 207 -3.66 -16.64 -8.07
C LEU A 207 -5.17 -16.70 -8.38
N TYR A 208 -5.71 -15.67 -9.02
CA TYR A 208 -7.11 -15.65 -9.42
C TYR A 208 -7.44 -16.76 -10.42
N GLU A 209 -6.59 -16.96 -11.43
CA GLU A 209 -6.76 -17.99 -12.43
C GLU A 209 -6.60 -19.40 -11.82
N LEU A 210 -5.60 -19.60 -10.94
CA LEU A 210 -5.42 -20.85 -10.19
C LEU A 210 -6.66 -21.17 -9.35
N ALA A 211 -7.19 -20.20 -8.60
CA ALA A 211 -8.38 -20.36 -7.78
C ALA A 211 -9.63 -20.71 -8.63
N THR A 212 -9.78 -20.05 -9.77
CA THR A 212 -10.88 -20.33 -10.71
C THR A 212 -10.78 -21.73 -11.31
N ASN A 213 -9.57 -22.17 -11.69
CA ASN A 213 -9.31 -23.51 -12.21
C ASN A 213 -9.55 -24.56 -11.12
N SER A 214 -9.09 -24.30 -9.91
CA SER A 214 -9.31 -25.18 -8.75
C SER A 214 -10.81 -25.37 -8.45
N LEU A 215 -11.60 -24.29 -8.54
CA LEU A 215 -13.04 -24.33 -8.31
C LEU A 215 -13.78 -25.12 -9.41
N LYS A 216 -13.31 -25.04 -10.65
CA LYS A 216 -13.97 -25.70 -11.80
C LYS A 216 -13.51 -27.14 -12.00
N TYR A 217 -12.24 -27.42 -11.81
CA TYR A 217 -11.60 -28.67 -12.24
C TYR A 217 -10.70 -29.30 -11.19
N GLY A 218 -10.27 -28.54 -10.17
CA GLY A 218 -9.28 -28.96 -9.18
C GLY A 218 -9.87 -29.21 -7.81
N ALA A 219 -9.05 -29.04 -6.77
CA ALA A 219 -9.38 -29.41 -5.41
C ALA A 219 -10.65 -28.71 -4.88
N LEU A 220 -10.86 -27.43 -5.18
CA LEU A 220 -12.02 -26.69 -4.69
C LEU A 220 -13.35 -27.08 -5.38
N SER A 221 -13.35 -28.02 -6.33
CA SER A 221 -14.58 -28.55 -6.96
C SER A 221 -15.27 -29.61 -6.09
N VAL A 222 -14.62 -30.10 -5.04
CA VAL A 222 -15.15 -31.14 -4.13
C VAL A 222 -15.00 -30.73 -2.67
N ALA A 223 -15.84 -31.31 -1.80
CA ALA A 223 -15.92 -30.91 -0.40
C ALA A 223 -14.65 -31.20 0.44
N GLU A 224 -13.92 -32.24 0.10
CA GLU A 224 -12.70 -32.69 0.80
C GLU A 224 -11.45 -31.99 0.33
N GLY A 225 -11.53 -31.31 -0.83
CA GLY A 225 -10.41 -30.64 -1.46
C GLY A 225 -9.91 -29.45 -0.68
N LYS A 226 -8.60 -29.23 -0.72
CA LYS A 226 -7.90 -28.15 0.00
C LYS A 226 -6.85 -27.51 -0.88
N VAL A 227 -6.62 -26.25 -0.61
CA VAL A 227 -5.54 -25.46 -1.22
C VAL A 227 -4.66 -24.90 -0.10
N ALA A 228 -3.35 -25.00 -0.28
CA ALA A 228 -2.36 -24.34 0.55
C ALA A 228 -1.56 -23.34 -0.29
N ILE A 229 -1.46 -22.09 0.18
CA ILE A 229 -0.64 -21.05 -0.42
C ILE A 229 0.41 -20.68 0.62
N ALA A 230 1.68 -20.73 0.25
CA ALA A 230 2.76 -20.35 1.15
C ALA A 230 3.74 -19.43 0.42
N TRP A 231 4.30 -18.48 1.13
CA TRP A 231 5.37 -17.62 0.61
C TRP A 231 6.49 -17.48 1.61
N GLU A 232 7.67 -17.20 1.08
CA GLU A 232 8.88 -17.01 1.87
C GLU A 232 9.77 -15.94 1.24
N VAL A 233 10.64 -15.38 2.05
CA VAL A 233 11.67 -14.43 1.64
C VAL A 233 13.00 -14.96 2.16
N ASP A 234 13.94 -15.23 1.28
CA ASP A 234 15.29 -15.62 1.67
C ASP A 234 16.00 -14.44 2.34
N PRO A 235 16.37 -14.54 3.63
CA PRO A 235 16.99 -13.45 4.36
C PRO A 235 18.36 -13.01 3.82
N GLN A 236 19.04 -13.86 3.04
CA GLN A 236 20.39 -13.57 2.51
C GLN A 236 20.33 -12.91 1.14
N SER A 237 19.51 -13.45 0.25
CA SER A 237 19.40 -12.94 -1.13
C SER A 237 18.27 -11.95 -1.34
N GLY A 238 17.30 -11.89 -0.42
CA GLY A 238 16.06 -11.14 -0.61
C GLY A 238 15.12 -11.74 -1.66
N ARG A 239 15.39 -12.97 -2.12
CA ARG A 239 14.56 -13.68 -3.10
C ARG A 239 13.19 -13.99 -2.50
N PHE A 240 12.16 -13.65 -3.24
CA PHE A 240 10.77 -13.97 -2.92
C PHE A 240 10.37 -15.27 -3.64
N ALA A 241 9.71 -16.16 -2.89
CA ALA A 241 9.09 -17.35 -3.44
C ALA A 241 7.64 -17.45 -2.96
N ILE A 242 6.73 -17.89 -3.85
CA ILE A 242 5.34 -18.21 -3.52
C ILE A 242 4.93 -19.51 -4.19
N SER A 243 4.13 -20.29 -3.47
CA SER A 243 3.63 -21.59 -3.94
C SER A 243 2.13 -21.72 -3.75
N TRP A 244 1.50 -22.44 -4.67
CA TRP A 244 0.12 -22.92 -4.62
C TRP A 244 0.13 -24.43 -4.68
N ARG A 245 -0.57 -25.10 -3.77
CA ARG A 245 -0.65 -26.56 -3.71
C ARG A 245 -2.08 -27.00 -3.46
N GLU A 246 -2.58 -27.83 -4.37
CA GLU A 246 -3.87 -28.51 -4.22
C GLU A 246 -3.71 -29.89 -3.62
N SER A 247 -4.75 -30.38 -2.92
CA SER A 247 -4.82 -31.73 -2.38
C SER A 247 -6.27 -32.16 -2.15
N GLY A 248 -6.53 -33.47 -2.14
CA GLY A 248 -7.87 -34.03 -1.87
C GLY A 248 -8.90 -33.75 -2.96
N GLY A 249 -8.45 -33.27 -4.12
CA GLY A 249 -9.29 -33.05 -5.29
C GLY A 249 -9.41 -34.28 -6.20
N PRO A 250 -10.09 -34.10 -7.37
CA PRO A 250 -10.11 -35.12 -8.43
C PRO A 250 -8.70 -35.40 -8.95
N GLU A 251 -8.49 -36.60 -9.54
CA GLU A 251 -7.25 -36.94 -10.21
C GLU A 251 -6.93 -35.90 -11.29
N THR A 252 -5.77 -35.28 -11.17
CA THR A 252 -5.34 -34.21 -12.06
C THR A 252 -4.70 -34.77 -13.32
N GLN A 253 -5.14 -34.24 -14.48
CA GLN A 253 -4.53 -34.52 -15.76
C GLN A 253 -4.07 -33.24 -16.42
N ALA A 254 -2.88 -33.27 -17.00
CA ALA A 254 -2.40 -32.13 -17.77
C ALA A 254 -3.35 -31.81 -18.92
N PRO A 255 -3.74 -30.55 -19.13
CA PRO A 255 -4.66 -30.19 -20.21
C PRO A 255 -4.04 -30.50 -21.57
N GLN A 256 -4.83 -31.12 -22.46
CA GLN A 256 -4.40 -31.46 -23.82
C GLN A 256 -4.13 -30.24 -24.72
N ARG A 257 -4.62 -29.08 -24.31
CA ARG A 257 -4.41 -27.79 -25.02
C ARG A 257 -4.05 -26.72 -24.00
N THR A 258 -2.94 -26.02 -24.23
CA THR A 258 -2.58 -24.83 -23.49
C THR A 258 -3.54 -23.71 -23.85
N GLY A 259 -4.27 -23.22 -22.86
CA GLY A 259 -5.16 -22.08 -22.99
C GLY A 259 -4.51 -20.78 -22.52
N PHE A 260 -5.20 -19.68 -22.70
CA PHE A 260 -4.73 -18.38 -22.19
C PHE A 260 -4.56 -18.34 -20.65
N GLY A 261 -5.29 -19.17 -19.90
CA GLY A 261 -5.09 -19.32 -18.45
C GLY A 261 -3.65 -19.73 -18.11
N THR A 262 -3.08 -20.65 -18.89
CA THR A 262 -1.68 -21.05 -18.76
C THR A 262 -0.73 -19.87 -18.96
N THR A 263 -0.99 -18.99 -19.90
CA THR A 263 -0.22 -17.76 -20.11
C THR A 263 -0.27 -16.83 -18.89
N LEU A 264 -1.44 -16.67 -18.26
CA LEU A 264 -1.58 -15.86 -17.05
C LEU A 264 -0.86 -16.46 -15.82
N ILE A 265 -0.83 -17.78 -15.73
CA ILE A 265 -0.21 -18.53 -14.64
C ILE A 265 1.31 -18.62 -14.80
N LEU A 266 1.82 -18.78 -16.03
CA LEU A 266 3.23 -19.03 -16.31
C LEU A 266 3.93 -17.84 -16.97
N ASP A 267 3.42 -17.38 -18.12
CA ASP A 267 4.17 -16.47 -19.00
C ASP A 267 4.16 -15.04 -18.47
N VAL A 268 3.00 -14.56 -18.00
CA VAL A 268 2.90 -13.19 -17.45
C VAL A 268 3.83 -12.99 -16.25
N PRO A 269 3.81 -13.82 -15.20
CA PRO A 269 4.74 -13.67 -14.08
C PRO A 269 6.20 -13.85 -14.50
N ARG A 270 6.49 -14.81 -15.38
CA ARG A 270 7.86 -15.07 -15.89
C ARG A 270 8.45 -13.83 -16.55
N HIS A 271 7.72 -13.19 -17.45
CA HIS A 271 8.20 -12.01 -18.15
C HIS A 271 8.14 -10.74 -17.30
N ALA A 272 7.07 -10.57 -16.51
CA ALA A 272 6.91 -9.38 -15.68
C ALA A 272 7.96 -9.28 -14.56
N LEU A 273 8.38 -10.41 -13.99
CA LEU A 273 9.23 -10.46 -12.80
C LEU A 273 10.57 -11.13 -13.03
N GLN A 274 10.88 -11.49 -14.27
CA GLN A 274 12.04 -12.35 -14.60
C GLN A 274 12.09 -13.61 -13.70
N ALA A 275 10.91 -14.15 -13.39
CA ALA A 275 10.74 -15.18 -12.40
C ALA A 275 10.97 -16.59 -12.97
N ALA A 276 11.47 -17.50 -12.13
CA ALA A 276 11.33 -18.93 -12.36
C ALA A 276 9.91 -19.34 -11.97
N VAL A 277 9.13 -19.86 -12.94
CA VAL A 277 7.74 -20.24 -12.70
C VAL A 277 7.53 -21.68 -13.19
N SER A 278 6.96 -22.53 -12.33
CA SER A 278 6.58 -23.90 -12.68
C SER A 278 5.11 -24.18 -12.40
N LEU A 279 4.53 -25.09 -13.17
CA LEU A 279 3.17 -25.61 -12.99
C LEU A 279 3.18 -27.10 -13.27
N ASP A 280 2.94 -27.89 -12.22
CA ASP A 280 2.94 -29.32 -12.26
C ASP A 280 1.56 -29.90 -11.96
N TYR A 281 1.17 -30.90 -12.76
CA TYR A 281 -0.06 -31.67 -12.59
C TYR A 281 0.28 -33.03 -11.96
N ALA A 282 0.44 -32.99 -10.62
CA ALA A 282 0.74 -34.25 -9.88
C ALA A 282 -0.55 -35.03 -9.61
N ALA A 283 -0.42 -36.33 -9.38
CA ALA A 283 -1.58 -37.19 -9.11
C ALA A 283 -2.39 -36.77 -7.87
N ASP A 284 -1.73 -36.11 -6.90
CA ASP A 284 -2.31 -35.64 -5.65
C ASP A 284 -2.85 -34.19 -5.76
N GLY A 285 -2.70 -33.49 -6.90
CA GLY A 285 -3.19 -32.15 -7.14
C GLY A 285 -2.24 -31.26 -7.92
N VAL A 286 -2.70 -30.07 -8.27
CA VAL A 286 -1.92 -29.04 -8.99
C VAL A 286 -0.93 -28.39 -8.04
N ARG A 287 0.29 -28.17 -8.53
CA ARG A 287 1.35 -27.42 -7.84
C ARG A 287 1.85 -26.31 -8.76
N TRP A 288 1.88 -25.09 -8.22
CA TRP A 288 2.47 -23.95 -8.89
C TRP A 288 3.46 -23.27 -7.97
N THR A 289 4.59 -22.85 -8.53
CA THR A 289 5.63 -22.12 -7.81
C THR A 289 6.12 -20.95 -8.65
N LEU A 290 6.49 -19.87 -7.97
CA LEU A 290 7.12 -18.70 -8.54
C LEU A 290 8.26 -18.26 -7.62
N GLU A 291 9.44 -18.02 -8.19
CA GLU A 291 10.61 -17.46 -7.51
C GLU A 291 11.12 -16.24 -8.28
N SER A 292 11.39 -15.13 -7.60
CA SER A 292 11.88 -13.90 -8.21
C SER A 292 12.70 -13.06 -7.25
N ASP A 293 13.75 -12.46 -7.78
CA ASP A 293 14.55 -11.44 -7.08
C ASP A 293 13.98 -10.03 -7.28
N GLN A 294 12.94 -9.86 -8.10
CA GLN A 294 12.34 -8.55 -8.47
C GLN A 294 10.89 -8.36 -7.97
N ALA A 295 10.42 -9.20 -7.07
CA ALA A 295 9.03 -9.16 -6.63
C ALA A 295 8.78 -8.20 -5.45
N LEU A 296 9.77 -8.04 -4.56
CA LEU A 296 9.59 -7.27 -3.34
C LEU A 296 9.67 -5.76 -3.59
N ALA A 297 8.98 -5.01 -2.76
CA ALA A 297 9.07 -3.57 -2.71
C ALA A 297 10.48 -3.12 -2.28
N GLY A 298 10.97 -2.04 -2.91
CA GLY A 298 12.31 -1.51 -2.62
C GLY A 298 13.46 -2.15 -3.40
N GLN A 299 13.20 -3.16 -4.24
CA GLN A 299 14.20 -3.81 -5.10
C GLN A 299 14.28 -3.25 -6.54
N ASP A 300 13.56 -2.18 -6.86
CA ASP A 300 13.62 -1.54 -8.17
C ASP A 300 14.99 -0.90 -8.43
N SER A 301 15.88 -1.68 -9.03
CA SER A 301 17.24 -1.28 -9.44
C SER A 301 17.28 -0.35 -10.67
N SER A 302 16.14 0.02 -11.25
CA SER A 302 16.04 0.76 -12.52
C SER A 302 15.83 2.27 -12.39
N GLY A 303 15.79 2.82 -11.17
CA GLY A 303 15.59 4.26 -10.91
C GLY A 303 16.88 5.08 -10.71
N GLN A 304 18.07 4.46 -10.67
CA GLN A 304 19.32 5.16 -10.31
C GLN A 304 20.18 5.65 -11.48
N GLU A 305 19.83 5.37 -12.72
CA GLU A 305 20.66 5.81 -13.88
C GLU A 305 20.31 7.17 -14.47
N LEU A 306 19.18 7.77 -14.09
CA LEU A 306 18.75 9.09 -14.62
C LEU A 306 19.24 10.32 -13.82
N ALA A 307 19.94 10.11 -12.71
CA ALA A 307 20.42 11.22 -11.85
C ALA A 307 21.92 11.56 -12.02
N LYS A 308 22.65 10.90 -12.93
CA LYS A 308 24.11 11.13 -13.11
C LYS A 308 24.52 12.05 -14.24
N ASP A 309 23.59 12.51 -15.06
CA ASP A 309 23.89 13.35 -16.23
C ASP A 309 23.30 14.78 -16.14
N LEU A 310 23.35 15.40 -14.97
CA LEU A 310 23.20 16.86 -14.90
C LEU A 310 24.56 17.50 -14.73
N PRO A 311 25.04 18.28 -15.74
CA PRO A 311 26.29 19.02 -15.60
C PRO A 311 26.12 20.10 -14.53
N SER A 312 27.08 20.13 -13.61
CA SER A 312 27.25 21.22 -12.64
C SER A 312 27.55 22.54 -13.37
N ALA A 313 26.65 23.51 -13.19
CA ALA A 313 26.88 24.92 -13.51
C ALA A 313 26.60 25.76 -12.25
#